data_89930d7631d03adf23d9deb913087f7c
#
_entry.id   89930d7631d03adf23d9deb913087f7c
#
_cell.length_a   1.000
_cell.length_b   1.000
_cell.length_c   1.000
_cell.angle_alpha   90.00
_cell.angle_beta   90.00
_cell.angle_gamma   90.00
#
_symmetry.space_group_name_H-M   'P 1'
#
loop_
_entity.id
_entity.type
_entity.pdbx_description
1 polymer ?
#
loop_
_entity_poly.entity_id
_entity_poly.type
_entity_poly.pdbx_seq_one_letter_code
_entity_poly.pdbx_strand_id
1 'polypeptide(L)'
;MQITEIITDETLREIREHGTPEFPFEYYLDDIDEIGQGYVEWHWHNEIEWAWVESGKVICRIGNEKIILEAGEGIFINSRVIHRFETPGGALMPNILHAPELLAARESAIYQKYVSPVITYGKEYVILEKEKNSGILSLLDEIYKDAGKEMLRKEL
;
A
#
# COMPACT_ATOMS: atom_id res chain seq x y z
N MET A 1 -11.15 -6.32 -0.81
CA MET A 1 -11.80 -5.40 -1.77
C MET A 1 -10.97 -5.33 -3.04
N GLN A 2 -11.58 -5.30 -4.21
CA GLN A 2 -10.88 -5.09 -5.49
C GLN A 2 -11.05 -3.66 -5.96
N ILE A 3 -9.98 -3.08 -6.51
CA ILE A 3 -10.03 -1.80 -7.22
C ILE A 3 -9.93 -2.11 -8.71
N THR A 4 -10.78 -1.50 -9.51
CA THR A 4 -10.77 -1.66 -10.97
C THR A 4 -10.10 -0.50 -11.68
N GLU A 5 -9.96 0.65 -11.05
CA GLU A 5 -9.38 1.85 -11.67
C GLU A 5 -8.87 2.84 -10.62
N ILE A 6 -7.72 3.44 -10.89
CA ILE A 6 -7.19 4.58 -10.14
C ILE A 6 -7.57 5.86 -10.89
N ILE A 7 -8.32 6.74 -10.22
CA ILE A 7 -8.69 8.06 -10.75
C ILE A 7 -7.88 9.11 -10.00
N THR A 8 -7.20 9.96 -10.76
CA THR A 8 -6.34 11.01 -10.21
C THR A 8 -6.77 12.39 -10.68
N ASP A 9 -6.38 13.41 -9.92
CA ASP A 9 -6.45 14.79 -10.37
C ASP A 9 -5.25 15.14 -11.29
N GLU A 10 -5.16 16.40 -11.69
CA GLU A 10 -4.09 16.90 -12.58
C GLU A 10 -2.67 16.81 -11.96
N THR A 11 -2.55 16.62 -10.64
CA THR A 11 -1.29 16.44 -9.93
C THR A 11 -0.91 14.97 -9.74
N LEU A 12 -1.70 14.05 -10.29
CA LEU A 12 -1.62 12.60 -10.08
C LEU A 12 -2.01 12.15 -8.67
N ARG A 13 -2.66 13.01 -7.88
CA ARG A 13 -3.20 12.61 -6.59
C ARG A 13 -4.42 11.73 -6.79
N GLU A 14 -4.45 10.58 -6.14
CA GLU A 14 -5.63 9.72 -6.14
C GLU A 14 -6.81 10.42 -5.46
N ILE A 15 -7.97 10.45 -6.16
CA ILE A 15 -9.16 11.14 -5.67
C ILE A 15 -9.88 10.31 -4.61
N ARG A 16 -9.77 8.97 -4.66
CA ARG A 16 -10.42 8.07 -3.70
C ARG A 16 -9.93 8.32 -2.29
N GLU A 17 -10.85 8.39 -1.34
CA GLU A 17 -10.55 8.35 0.08
C GLU A 17 -10.39 6.91 0.55
N HIS A 18 -9.38 6.66 1.39
CA HIS A 18 -9.07 5.34 1.94
C HIS A 18 -9.46 5.29 3.41
N GLY A 19 -10.53 4.53 3.70
CA GLY A 19 -11.11 4.47 5.04
C GLY A 19 -11.99 5.67 5.36
N THR A 20 -12.14 5.94 6.64
CA THR A 20 -12.94 7.06 7.18
C THR A 20 -12.08 7.94 8.07
N PRO A 21 -12.51 9.18 8.41
CA PRO A 21 -11.77 10.02 9.36
C PRO A 21 -11.58 9.36 10.73
N GLU A 22 -12.55 8.56 11.17
CA GLU A 22 -12.51 7.86 12.46
C GLU A 22 -11.61 6.61 12.41
N PHE A 23 -11.54 5.98 11.26
CA PHE A 23 -10.69 4.81 11.02
C PHE A 23 -10.06 4.91 9.62
N PRO A 24 -8.97 5.67 9.48
CA PRO A 24 -8.34 5.94 8.19
C PRO A 24 -7.45 4.77 7.72
N PHE A 25 -8.11 3.66 7.44
CA PHE A 25 -7.52 2.38 7.04
C PHE A 25 -8.38 1.75 5.95
N GLU A 26 -7.72 1.19 4.93
CA GLU A 26 -8.39 0.39 3.91
C GLU A 26 -7.46 -0.72 3.42
N TYR A 27 -8.04 -1.79 2.90
CA TYR A 27 -7.30 -2.89 2.32
C TYR A 27 -7.86 -3.25 0.94
N TYR A 28 -6.98 -3.69 0.06
CA TYR A 28 -7.31 -3.98 -1.33
C TYR A 28 -6.64 -5.27 -1.81
N LEU A 29 -7.23 -5.89 -2.81
CA LEU A 29 -6.55 -6.91 -3.61
C LEU A 29 -6.46 -6.38 -5.04
N ASP A 30 -5.27 -6.04 -5.46
CA ASP A 30 -5.03 -5.64 -6.84
C ASP A 30 -4.70 -6.87 -7.69
N ASP A 31 -5.60 -7.17 -8.61
CA ASP A 31 -5.35 -8.08 -9.72
C ASP A 31 -4.96 -7.21 -10.92
N ILE A 32 -3.65 -7.08 -11.14
CA ILE A 32 -3.14 -6.06 -12.06
C ILE A 32 -3.52 -6.35 -13.51
N ASP A 33 -3.72 -7.62 -13.90
CA ASP A 33 -4.19 -7.97 -15.24
C ASP A 33 -5.66 -7.61 -15.47
N GLU A 34 -6.50 -7.70 -14.44
CA GLU A 34 -7.92 -7.35 -14.52
C GLU A 34 -8.14 -5.83 -14.44
N ILE A 35 -7.23 -5.10 -13.84
CA ILE A 35 -7.28 -3.63 -13.77
C ILE A 35 -6.74 -3.03 -15.07
N GLY A 36 -7.48 -3.22 -16.18
CA GLY A 36 -7.17 -2.58 -17.44
C GLY A 36 -6.02 -3.19 -18.21
N GLN A 37 -4.83 -2.62 -18.21
CA GLN A 37 -3.77 -2.88 -19.18
C GLN A 37 -2.50 -3.52 -18.60
N GLY A 38 -2.60 -4.23 -17.47
CA GLY A 38 -1.44 -4.83 -16.81
C GLY A 38 -0.64 -3.85 -15.95
N TYR A 39 -1.25 -2.74 -15.55
CA TYR A 39 -0.61 -1.76 -14.69
C TYR A 39 -1.60 -0.98 -13.83
N VAL A 40 -1.10 -0.45 -12.71
CA VAL A 40 -1.73 0.59 -11.90
C VAL A 40 -0.98 1.89 -12.19
N GLU A 41 -1.65 2.88 -12.73
CA GLU A 41 -1.04 4.09 -13.27
C GLU A 41 -0.34 4.94 -12.19
N TRP A 42 0.52 5.84 -12.61
CA TRP A 42 1.20 6.80 -11.74
C TRP A 42 0.20 7.56 -10.87
N HIS A 43 0.39 7.48 -9.55
CA HIS A 43 -0.44 8.16 -8.58
C HIS A 43 0.31 8.38 -7.27
N TRP A 44 -0.25 9.23 -6.42
CA TRP A 44 0.19 9.40 -5.03
C TRP A 44 -1.02 9.65 -4.13
N HIS A 45 -0.85 9.39 -2.86
CA HIS A 45 -1.83 9.61 -1.80
C HIS A 45 -1.14 9.95 -0.49
N ASN A 46 -1.90 10.48 0.47
CA ASN A 46 -1.36 10.85 1.79
C ASN A 46 -1.08 9.62 2.67
N GLU A 47 -1.74 8.53 2.40
CA GLU A 47 -1.61 7.29 3.16
C GLU A 47 -0.24 6.65 2.95
N ILE A 48 0.21 5.92 3.96
CA ILE A 48 1.30 4.95 3.84
C ILE A 48 0.72 3.70 3.19
N GLU A 49 1.46 3.12 2.28
CA GLU A 49 1.07 1.88 1.60
C GLU A 49 2.03 0.73 1.96
N TRP A 50 1.45 -0.41 2.25
CA TRP A 50 2.14 -1.68 2.42
C TRP A 50 1.56 -2.65 1.41
N ALA A 51 2.36 -3.06 0.44
CA ALA A 51 1.96 -3.98 -0.60
C ALA A 51 2.87 -5.20 -0.63
N TRP A 52 2.34 -6.36 -0.99
CA TRP A 52 3.14 -7.57 -1.18
C TRP A 52 2.60 -8.41 -2.32
N VAL A 53 3.46 -9.19 -2.92
CA VAL A 53 3.12 -10.02 -4.07
C VAL A 53 2.72 -11.42 -3.59
N GLU A 54 1.45 -11.78 -3.77
CA GLU A 54 0.95 -13.11 -3.46
C GLU A 54 1.28 -14.10 -4.59
N SER A 55 1.12 -13.67 -5.84
CA SER A 55 1.47 -14.45 -7.01
C SER A 55 1.91 -13.57 -8.17
N GLY A 56 2.74 -14.10 -9.05
CA GLY A 56 3.27 -13.38 -10.18
C GLY A 56 4.50 -12.53 -9.85
N LYS A 57 4.71 -11.52 -10.65
CA LYS A 57 5.83 -10.57 -10.54
C LYS A 57 5.31 -9.16 -10.76
N VAL A 58 5.71 -8.24 -9.89
CA VAL A 58 5.34 -6.83 -9.97
C VAL A 58 6.59 -5.98 -10.17
N ILE A 59 6.49 -5.01 -11.06
CA ILE A 59 7.48 -3.96 -11.22
C ILE A 59 6.90 -2.70 -10.60
N CYS A 60 7.49 -2.22 -9.51
CA CYS A 60 7.15 -0.96 -8.89
C CYS A 60 8.10 0.12 -9.40
N ARG A 61 7.54 1.22 -9.89
CA ARG A 61 8.33 2.38 -10.32
C ARG A 61 8.13 3.53 -9.35
N ILE A 62 9.23 4.07 -8.88
CA ILE A 62 9.27 5.22 -7.98
C ILE A 62 10.34 6.17 -8.53
N GLY A 63 9.93 7.35 -8.98
CA GLY A 63 10.84 8.25 -9.68
C GLY A 63 11.46 7.57 -10.90
N ASN A 64 12.77 7.52 -10.98
CA ASN A 64 13.52 6.83 -12.04
C ASN A 64 13.90 5.39 -11.68
N GLU A 65 13.53 4.92 -10.50
CA GLU A 65 13.87 3.58 -10.04
C GLU A 65 12.87 2.53 -10.51
N LYS A 66 13.39 1.38 -10.84
CA LYS A 66 12.62 0.20 -11.22
C LYS A 66 12.90 -0.90 -10.20
N ILE A 67 11.88 -1.22 -9.42
CA ILE A 67 11.96 -2.20 -8.33
C ILE A 67 11.19 -3.44 -8.77
N ILE A 68 11.84 -4.59 -8.80
CA ILE A 68 11.21 -5.87 -9.15
C ILE A 68 10.89 -6.62 -7.86
N LEU A 69 9.60 -6.96 -7.69
CA LEU A 69 9.09 -7.74 -6.57
C LEU A 69 8.63 -9.09 -7.06
N GLU A 70 9.21 -10.14 -6.51
CA GLU A 70 8.80 -11.53 -6.74
C GLU A 70 7.75 -11.96 -5.72
N ALA A 71 7.06 -13.06 -6.00
CA ALA A 71 6.10 -13.64 -5.06
C ALA A 71 6.73 -13.89 -3.69
N GLY A 72 6.07 -13.42 -2.63
CA GLY A 72 6.56 -13.47 -1.25
C GLY A 72 7.35 -12.23 -0.81
N GLU A 73 7.64 -11.31 -1.70
CA GLU A 73 8.27 -10.03 -1.38
C GLU A 73 7.24 -8.92 -1.29
N GLY A 74 7.59 -7.81 -0.64
CA GLY A 74 6.70 -6.66 -0.50
C GLY A 74 7.46 -5.34 -0.50
N ILE A 75 6.71 -4.27 -0.33
CA ILE A 75 7.24 -2.91 -0.33
C ILE A 75 6.43 -2.04 0.63
N PHE A 76 7.13 -1.21 1.39
CA PHE A 76 6.60 -0.06 2.08
C PHE A 76 6.78 1.15 1.17
N ILE A 77 5.71 1.92 0.94
CA ILE A 77 5.77 3.18 0.20
C ILE A 77 5.30 4.29 1.14
N ASN A 78 6.14 5.29 1.30
CA ASN A 78 5.89 6.39 2.21
C ASN A 78 4.78 7.31 1.70
N SER A 79 4.23 8.12 2.59
CA SER A 79 3.23 9.13 2.29
C SER A 79 3.68 10.07 1.15
N ARG A 80 2.79 10.35 0.21
CA ARG A 80 2.98 11.29 -0.91
C ARG A 80 4.05 10.91 -1.94
N VAL A 81 4.49 9.68 -1.96
CA VAL A 81 5.45 9.18 -2.95
C VAL A 81 4.69 8.79 -4.22
N ILE A 82 5.06 9.37 -5.35
CA ILE A 82 4.48 9.02 -6.65
C ILE A 82 5.03 7.67 -7.08
N HIS A 83 4.13 6.75 -7.40
CA HIS A 83 4.51 5.38 -7.77
C HIS A 83 3.57 4.80 -8.82
N ARG A 84 4.01 3.70 -9.44
CA ARG A 84 3.28 2.94 -10.45
C ARG A 84 3.59 1.47 -10.27
N PHE A 85 2.60 0.62 -10.46
CA PHE A 85 2.80 -0.83 -10.53
C PHE A 85 2.49 -1.35 -11.93
N GLU A 86 3.29 -2.27 -12.40
CA GLU A 86 3.06 -2.97 -13.67
C GLU A 86 3.45 -4.44 -13.55
N THR A 87 2.85 -5.27 -14.37
CA THR A 87 3.18 -6.69 -14.45
C THR A 87 3.19 -7.16 -15.89
N PRO A 88 4.23 -7.86 -16.32
CA PRO A 88 4.29 -8.42 -17.68
C PRO A 88 3.46 -9.70 -17.86
N GLY A 89 3.05 -10.36 -16.78
CA GLY A 89 2.41 -11.68 -16.87
C GLY A 89 1.28 -11.91 -15.87
N GLY A 90 0.77 -10.84 -15.25
CA GLY A 90 -0.26 -10.95 -14.23
C GLY A 90 0.30 -11.13 -12.82
N ALA A 91 -0.33 -10.48 -11.86
CA ALA A 91 0.04 -10.59 -10.45
C ALA A 91 -1.16 -10.30 -9.54
N LEU A 92 -1.18 -10.97 -8.40
CA LEU A 92 -2.05 -10.64 -7.27
C LEU A 92 -1.23 -9.93 -6.22
N MET A 93 -1.65 -8.73 -5.85
CA MET A 93 -0.94 -7.87 -4.93
C MET A 93 -1.89 -7.33 -3.86
N PRO A 94 -2.01 -8.05 -2.71
CA PRO A 94 -2.69 -7.49 -1.55
C PRO A 94 -1.98 -6.24 -1.07
N ASN A 95 -2.75 -5.25 -0.60
CA ASN A 95 -2.18 -4.05 -0.01
C ASN A 95 -3.06 -3.45 1.07
N ILE A 96 -2.42 -2.67 1.92
CA ILE A 96 -3.01 -1.93 3.03
C ILE A 96 -2.59 -0.47 2.88
N LEU A 97 -3.57 0.42 2.95
CA LEU A 97 -3.36 1.85 3.00
C LEU A 97 -3.88 2.40 4.33
N HIS A 98 -3.09 3.21 4.99
CA HIS A 98 -3.55 3.90 6.19
C HIS A 98 -2.94 5.28 6.33
N ALA A 99 -3.71 6.21 6.91
CA ALA A 99 -3.15 7.51 7.27
C ALA A 99 -2.08 7.35 8.35
N PRO A 100 -1.02 8.18 8.36
CA PRO A 100 -0.04 8.16 9.43
C PRO A 100 -0.65 8.33 10.83
N GLU A 101 -1.72 9.09 10.93
CA GLU A 101 -2.44 9.37 12.16
C GLU A 101 -3.16 8.15 12.77
N LEU A 102 -3.29 7.04 12.01
CA LEU A 102 -3.77 5.78 12.56
C LEU A 102 -2.84 5.24 13.65
N LEU A 103 -1.55 5.47 13.52
CA LEU A 103 -0.53 4.97 14.45
C LEU A 103 -0.51 5.70 15.79
N ALA A 104 -0.79 7.00 15.78
CA ALA A 104 -0.87 7.84 16.96
C ALA A 104 -1.47 9.20 16.59
N ALA A 105 -2.12 9.86 17.53
CA ALA A 105 -2.65 11.21 17.33
C ALA A 105 -1.50 12.17 16.98
N ARG A 106 -1.74 13.07 16.03
CA ARG A 106 -0.74 13.99 15.46
C ARG A 106 -0.01 14.83 16.51
N GLU A 107 -0.73 15.27 17.55
CA GLU A 107 -0.22 16.09 18.64
C GLU A 107 0.49 15.27 19.72
N SER A 108 0.44 13.94 19.63
CA SER A 108 1.06 13.07 20.65
C SER A 108 2.58 13.04 20.54
N ALA A 109 3.24 12.81 21.68
CA ALA A 109 4.69 12.61 21.72
C ALA A 109 5.12 11.39 20.89
N ILE A 110 4.29 10.35 20.82
CA ILE A 110 4.54 9.15 20.02
C ILE A 110 4.61 9.50 18.53
N TYR A 111 3.61 10.24 18.04
CA TYR A 111 3.60 10.67 16.65
C TYR A 111 4.81 11.54 16.32
N GLN A 112 5.10 12.54 17.12
CA GLN A 112 6.20 13.48 16.88
C GLN A 112 7.56 12.82 16.94
N LYS A 113 7.74 11.81 17.78
CA LYS A 113 9.02 11.12 17.94
C LYS A 113 9.23 9.98 16.93
N TYR A 114 8.20 9.22 16.59
CA TYR A 114 8.34 7.98 15.83
C TYR A 114 7.68 7.99 14.45
N VAL A 115 6.63 8.77 14.24
CA VAL A 115 5.88 8.78 12.98
C VAL A 115 6.30 9.96 12.09
N SER A 116 6.26 11.16 12.61
CA SER A 116 6.59 12.38 11.86
C SER A 116 7.98 12.33 11.20
N PRO A 117 9.05 11.86 11.87
CA PRO A 117 10.36 11.77 11.22
C PRO A 117 10.39 10.81 10.03
N VAL A 118 9.65 9.72 10.08
CA VAL A 118 9.54 8.77 8.96
C VAL A 118 8.87 9.44 7.75
N ILE A 119 7.76 10.15 8.00
CA ILE A 119 7.01 10.84 6.94
C ILE A 119 7.83 11.97 6.32
N THR A 120 8.54 12.73 7.15
CA THR A 120 9.21 13.98 6.72
C THR A 120 10.61 13.73 6.15
N TYR A 121 11.37 12.83 6.75
CA TYR A 121 12.79 12.61 6.45
C TYR A 121 13.13 11.16 6.12
N GLY A 122 12.17 10.24 6.20
CA GLY A 122 12.39 8.83 5.94
C GLY A 122 12.59 8.52 4.46
N LYS A 123 12.87 7.26 4.20
CA LYS A 123 12.99 6.76 2.83
C LYS A 123 11.65 6.82 2.12
N GLU A 124 11.69 7.04 0.81
CA GLU A 124 10.48 7.00 -0.03
C GLU A 124 9.86 5.60 -0.05
N TYR A 125 10.70 4.57 0.00
CA TYR A 125 10.25 3.18 0.04
C TYR A 125 11.25 2.28 0.74
N VAL A 126 10.78 1.11 1.17
CA VAL A 126 11.62 0.02 1.71
C VAL A 126 11.15 -1.30 1.12
N ILE A 127 12.05 -2.06 0.52
CA ILE A 127 11.75 -3.40 0.02
C ILE A 127 11.66 -4.36 1.21
N LEU A 128 10.60 -5.14 1.26
CA LEU A 128 10.40 -6.19 2.26
C LEU A 128 10.81 -7.52 1.65
N GLU A 129 11.99 -7.97 2.00
CA GLU A 129 12.57 -9.22 1.50
C GLU A 129 11.92 -10.43 2.19
N LYS A 130 11.61 -11.46 1.41
CA LYS A 130 10.88 -12.65 1.84
C LYS A 130 11.41 -13.27 3.13
N GLU A 131 12.72 -13.45 3.25
CA GLU A 131 13.34 -14.07 4.41
C GLU A 131 13.70 -13.06 5.49
N LYS A 132 14.37 -11.98 5.11
CA LYS A 132 14.85 -10.96 6.04
C LYS A 132 13.72 -10.23 6.77
N ASN A 133 12.62 -10.01 6.10
CA ASN A 133 11.46 -9.27 6.62
C ASN A 133 10.23 -10.16 6.81
N SER A 134 10.43 -11.47 6.99
CA SER A 134 9.33 -12.45 7.13
C SER A 134 8.36 -12.11 8.26
N GLY A 135 8.85 -11.56 9.37
CA GLY A 135 8.00 -11.15 10.49
C GLY A 135 7.05 -10.01 10.13
N ILE A 136 7.54 -9.00 9.41
CA ILE A 136 6.71 -7.88 8.94
C ILE A 136 5.68 -8.37 7.92
N LEU A 137 6.10 -9.16 6.94
CA LEU A 137 5.22 -9.71 5.90
C LEU A 137 4.13 -10.59 6.50
N SER A 138 4.46 -11.40 7.51
CA SER A 138 3.47 -12.22 8.23
C SER A 138 2.44 -11.39 8.98
N LEU A 139 2.86 -10.31 9.64
CA LEU A 139 1.96 -9.39 10.34
C LEU A 139 1.04 -8.64 9.37
N LEU A 140 1.55 -8.21 8.23
CA LEU A 140 0.75 -7.56 7.19
C LEU A 140 -0.34 -8.49 6.67
N ASP A 141 0.00 -9.73 6.37
CA ASP A 141 -0.94 -10.75 5.92
C ASP A 141 -2.03 -11.03 6.99
N GLU A 142 -1.64 -11.09 8.26
CA GLU A 142 -2.56 -11.26 9.38
C GLU A 142 -3.53 -10.09 9.51
N ILE A 143 -3.04 -8.86 9.48
CA ILE A 143 -3.86 -7.65 9.51
C ILE A 143 -4.85 -7.63 8.32
N TYR A 144 -4.38 -7.95 7.14
CA TYR A 144 -5.18 -8.01 5.93
C TYR A 144 -6.32 -9.03 6.05
N LYS A 145 -6.04 -10.22 6.53
CA LYS A 145 -7.04 -11.28 6.75
C LYS A 145 -8.05 -10.91 7.82
N ASP A 146 -7.61 -10.29 8.90
CA ASP A 146 -8.49 -9.83 9.97
C ASP A 146 -9.42 -8.70 9.51
N ALA A 147 -8.95 -7.79 8.70
CA ALA A 147 -9.78 -6.76 8.08
C ALA A 147 -10.90 -7.37 7.22
N GLY A 148 -10.59 -8.40 6.43
CA GLY A 148 -11.58 -9.15 5.66
C GLY A 148 -12.63 -9.85 6.51
N LYS A 149 -12.26 -10.42 7.64
CA LYS A 149 -13.18 -11.06 8.59
C LYS A 149 -14.13 -10.06 9.25
N GLU A 150 -13.64 -8.90 9.62
CA GLU A 150 -14.46 -7.80 10.19
C GLU A 150 -15.53 -7.34 9.20
N MET A 151 -15.19 -7.24 7.94
CA MET A 151 -16.12 -6.84 6.89
C MET A 151 -17.25 -7.86 6.74
N LEU A 152 -16.93 -9.16 6.71
CA LEU A 152 -17.92 -10.24 6.65
C LEU A 152 -18.87 -10.24 7.86
N ARG A 153 -18.38 -9.89 9.04
CA ARG A 153 -19.22 -9.80 10.26
C ARG A 153 -20.21 -8.65 10.20
N LYS A 154 -19.87 -7.53 9.54
CA LYS A 154 -20.76 -6.38 9.39
C LYS A 154 -21.86 -6.62 8.37
N GLU A 155 -21.64 -7.49 7.40
CA GLU A 155 -22.59 -7.87 6.38
C GLU A 155 -23.59 -8.96 6.86
N LEU A 156 -23.28 -9.64 7.93
CA LEU A 156 -24.13 -10.64 8.55
C LEU A 156 -25.06 -10.01 9.62
#